data_73c3db383f6bab1ae618ac19e3b578aa
#
_entry.id   73c3db383f6bab1ae618ac19e3b578aa
#
_cell.length_a   1.000
_cell.length_b   1.000
_cell.length_c   1.000
_cell.angle_alpha   90.00
_cell.angle_beta   90.00
_cell.angle_gamma   90.00
#
_symmetry.space_group_name_H-M   'P 1'
#
loop_
_entity.id
_entity.type
_entity.pdbx_description
1 polymer ?
#
loop_
_entity_poly.entity_id
_entity_poly.type
_entity_poly.pdbx_seq_one_letter_code
_entity_poly.pdbx_strand_id
1 'polypeptide(L)'
;MRKFIFLISTLVIVGCTDTDDNNDISLKDEEVIPNEKNNTSHSIVQPGAPGEDSKTLDPVEATNIASTSYVQADVDFLQGMIVHHQQAILMSELAEERTNNKTILDLADRINISQEDEIDFMGNWLESRGENKNLSLSEHMPEHKHMKMAGMASNEELKELRDSKSTSFDKLFLKLMI
;
A
#
# COMPACT_ATOMS: atom_id res chain seq x y z
N MET A 1 -36.44 -31.99 -21.26
CA MET A 1 -37.24 -30.98 -20.57
C MET A 1 -37.08 -31.23 -19.05
N ARG A 2 -36.22 -30.50 -18.39
CA ARG A 2 -36.03 -30.57 -16.94
C ARG A 2 -36.51 -29.26 -16.36
N LYS A 3 -37.59 -29.32 -15.58
CA LYS A 3 -38.21 -28.18 -14.91
C LYS A 3 -37.37 -27.84 -13.66
N PHE A 4 -36.81 -26.62 -13.60
CA PHE A 4 -36.23 -26.06 -12.41
C PHE A 4 -37.32 -25.45 -11.53
N ILE A 5 -37.47 -25.96 -10.33
CA ILE A 5 -38.37 -25.44 -9.30
C ILE A 5 -37.55 -24.41 -8.49
N PHE A 6 -37.96 -23.13 -8.59
CA PHE A 6 -37.45 -22.06 -7.73
C PHE A 6 -38.14 -22.14 -6.36
N LEU A 7 -37.37 -22.37 -5.33
CA LEU A 7 -37.83 -22.31 -3.94
C LEU A 7 -37.58 -20.88 -3.43
N ILE A 8 -38.65 -20.11 -3.26
CA ILE A 8 -38.61 -18.78 -2.68
C ILE A 8 -38.62 -18.95 -1.17
N SER A 9 -37.53 -18.62 -0.51
CA SER A 9 -37.43 -18.56 0.95
C SER A 9 -37.79 -17.15 1.41
N THR A 10 -38.94 -17.03 2.07
CA THR A 10 -39.40 -15.79 2.71
C THR A 10 -38.72 -15.62 4.04
N LEU A 11 -37.89 -14.59 4.17
CA LEU A 11 -37.28 -14.16 5.42
C LEU A 11 -38.26 -13.29 6.19
N VAL A 12 -38.71 -13.76 7.34
CA VAL A 12 -39.58 -13.02 8.29
C VAL A 12 -38.67 -12.17 9.19
N ILE A 13 -38.79 -10.84 9.07
CA ILE A 13 -38.14 -9.89 9.98
C ILE A 13 -39.08 -9.67 11.18
N VAL A 14 -38.66 -10.11 12.35
CA VAL A 14 -39.30 -9.78 13.62
C VAL A 14 -38.77 -8.41 14.07
N GLY A 15 -39.67 -7.42 14.09
CA GLY A 15 -39.37 -6.09 14.59
C GLY A 15 -39.44 -6.10 16.15
N CYS A 16 -38.42 -5.54 16.78
CA CYS A 16 -38.46 -5.16 18.18
C CYS A 16 -39.16 -3.81 18.32
N THR A 17 -40.17 -3.75 19.14
CA THR A 17 -40.91 -2.53 19.52
C THR A 17 -40.13 -1.84 20.63
N ASP A 18 -39.71 -0.61 20.39
CA ASP A 18 -39.19 0.30 21.43
C ASP A 18 -40.35 0.86 22.24
N THR A 19 -40.28 0.71 23.56
CA THR A 19 -41.18 1.34 24.52
C THR A 19 -40.72 2.77 24.76
N ASP A 20 -41.60 3.71 24.47
CA ASP A 20 -41.45 5.13 24.81
C ASP A 20 -41.46 5.33 26.34
N ASP A 21 -40.35 5.83 26.87
CA ASP A 21 -40.31 6.48 28.17
C ASP A 21 -40.14 8.00 27.96
N ASN A 22 -41.29 8.70 28.09
CA ASN A 22 -41.37 10.13 28.20
C ASN A 22 -40.74 10.58 29.51
N ASN A 23 -39.56 11.23 29.42
CA ASN A 23 -39.05 12.01 30.54
C ASN A 23 -38.98 13.50 30.07
N ASP A 24 -40.03 14.21 30.54
CA ASP A 24 -40.22 15.65 30.45
C ASP A 24 -39.10 16.36 31.25
N ILE A 25 -38.09 16.92 30.58
CA ILE A 25 -37.10 17.77 31.22
C ILE A 25 -37.34 19.21 30.73
N SER A 26 -37.99 19.95 31.64
CA SER A 26 -38.16 21.38 31.63
C SER A 26 -36.90 22.16 31.27
N LEU A 27 -36.99 22.97 30.23
CA LEU A 27 -36.02 23.98 29.87
C LEU A 27 -35.92 25.03 30.96
N LYS A 28 -34.79 25.06 31.66
CA LYS A 28 -34.40 26.19 32.49
C LYS A 28 -33.03 26.71 31.96
N ASP A 29 -33.09 27.99 31.58
CA ASP A 29 -32.05 28.97 31.55
C ASP A 29 -30.70 28.58 30.92
N GLU A 30 -30.54 29.07 29.72
CA GLU A 30 -29.32 29.16 28.92
C GLU A 30 -28.29 30.04 29.66
N GLU A 31 -27.43 29.40 30.49
CA GLU A 31 -26.25 30.07 30.99
C GLU A 31 -25.20 30.07 29.87
N VAL A 32 -24.97 31.23 29.29
CA VAL A 32 -23.93 31.49 28.28
C VAL A 32 -22.57 31.21 28.95
N ILE A 33 -22.06 30.00 28.72
CA ILE A 33 -20.69 29.66 29.09
C ILE A 33 -19.77 30.45 28.14
N PRO A 34 -18.87 31.31 28.64
CA PRO A 34 -17.87 31.92 27.78
C PRO A 34 -17.05 30.82 27.11
N ASN A 35 -16.96 30.88 25.79
CA ASN A 35 -16.13 30.02 24.98
C ASN A 35 -14.65 30.31 25.33
N GLU A 36 -14.17 29.78 26.45
CA GLU A 36 -12.75 29.67 26.68
C GLU A 36 -12.20 28.74 25.57
N LYS A 37 -11.51 29.35 24.64
CA LYS A 37 -10.61 28.68 23.73
C LYS A 37 -9.59 27.96 24.62
N ASN A 38 -9.93 26.74 25.06
CA ASN A 38 -8.97 25.83 25.62
C ASN A 38 -7.96 25.51 24.51
N ASN A 39 -7.01 26.41 24.38
CA ASN A 39 -5.78 26.19 23.66
C ASN A 39 -4.93 25.21 24.50
N THR A 40 -5.40 23.96 24.64
CA THR A 40 -4.57 22.88 25.14
C THR A 40 -3.53 22.64 24.05
N SER A 41 -2.45 23.41 24.11
CA SER A 41 -1.26 23.12 23.33
C SER A 41 -0.74 21.77 23.83
N HIS A 42 -1.05 20.72 23.09
CA HIS A 42 -0.47 19.42 23.35
C HIS A 42 1.04 19.55 23.11
N SER A 43 1.82 19.58 24.18
CA SER A 43 3.26 19.60 24.06
C SER A 43 3.74 18.24 23.56
N ILE A 44 4.49 18.24 22.48
CA ILE A 44 5.11 17.05 21.92
C ILE A 44 6.48 16.91 22.57
N VAL A 45 6.76 15.76 23.15
CA VAL A 45 8.04 15.49 23.80
C VAL A 45 8.90 14.60 22.91
N GLN A 46 10.04 15.13 22.50
CA GLN A 46 11.08 14.34 21.84
C GLN A 46 11.95 13.69 22.91
N PRO A 47 12.02 12.35 22.98
CA PRO A 47 12.90 11.68 23.94
C PRO A 47 14.37 11.97 23.59
N GLY A 48 15.17 12.24 24.61
CA GLY A 48 16.63 12.35 24.47
C GLY A 48 17.31 10.99 24.21
N ALA A 49 18.54 11.02 23.74
CA ALA A 49 19.38 9.82 23.67
C ALA A 49 19.68 9.29 25.09
N PRO A 50 20.12 8.03 25.24
CA PRO A 50 20.47 7.51 26.57
C PRO A 50 21.48 8.41 27.31
N GLY A 51 21.02 9.03 28.41
CA GLY A 51 21.78 9.98 29.20
C GLY A 51 21.56 11.46 28.88
N GLU A 52 20.66 11.78 27.93
CA GLU A 52 20.25 13.13 27.60
C GLU A 52 18.81 13.41 28.04
N ASP A 53 18.52 14.65 28.37
CA ASP A 53 17.17 15.08 28.76
C ASP A 53 16.23 15.12 27.54
N SER A 54 14.94 14.84 27.78
CA SER A 54 13.89 14.98 26.77
C SER A 54 13.61 16.45 26.45
N LYS A 55 13.36 16.78 25.19
CA LYS A 55 13.06 18.14 24.73
C LYS A 55 11.55 18.26 24.44
N THR A 56 10.93 19.31 24.97
CA THR A 56 9.56 19.70 24.60
C THR A 56 9.60 20.54 23.31
N LEU A 57 8.83 20.13 22.30
CA LEU A 57 8.74 20.79 21.01
C LEU A 57 7.39 21.49 20.86
N ASP A 58 7.38 22.62 20.18
CA ASP A 58 6.12 23.19 19.69
C ASP A 58 5.61 22.38 18.47
N PRO A 59 4.31 22.52 18.10
CA PRO A 59 3.74 21.76 16.98
C PRO A 59 4.43 22.00 15.62
N VAL A 60 4.94 23.22 15.39
CA VAL A 60 5.65 23.57 14.15
C VAL A 60 7.03 22.92 14.13
N GLU A 61 7.75 23.00 15.26
CA GLU A 61 9.05 22.37 15.44
C GLU A 61 8.95 20.84 15.31
N ALA A 62 7.92 20.25 15.92
CA ALA A 62 7.63 18.81 15.76
C ALA A 62 7.29 18.41 14.32
N THR A 63 6.53 19.24 13.59
CA THR A 63 6.23 19.02 12.17
C THR A 63 7.51 19.09 11.33
N ASN A 64 8.41 20.03 11.61
CA ASN A 64 9.69 20.14 10.90
C ASN A 64 10.63 18.96 11.17
N ILE A 65 10.58 18.37 12.37
CA ILE A 65 11.33 17.17 12.70
C ILE A 65 10.68 15.92 12.08
N ALA A 66 9.33 15.85 12.09
CA ALA A 66 8.57 14.77 11.47
C ALA A 66 8.56 14.85 9.94
N SER A 67 8.74 16.03 9.36
CA SER A 67 9.09 16.15 7.94
C SER A 67 10.53 15.68 7.78
N THR A 68 10.67 14.35 7.85
CA THR A 68 11.94 13.66 7.65
C THR A 68 12.60 14.22 6.41
N SER A 69 13.73 14.89 6.62
CA SER A 69 14.59 15.34 5.53
C SER A 69 15.01 14.08 4.77
N TYR A 70 14.46 13.89 3.60
CA TYR A 70 14.90 12.85 2.67
C TYR A 70 16.08 13.39 1.85
N VAL A 71 16.90 12.49 1.35
CA VAL A 71 18.00 12.80 0.45
C VAL A 71 17.72 12.24 -0.94
N GLN A 72 18.43 12.73 -1.97
CA GLN A 72 18.25 12.25 -3.33
C GLN A 72 18.39 10.72 -3.44
N ALA A 73 19.26 10.12 -2.64
CA ALA A 73 19.42 8.67 -2.62
C ALA A 73 18.14 7.91 -2.21
N ASP A 74 17.28 8.49 -1.34
CA ASP A 74 16.01 7.89 -0.97
C ASP A 74 15.02 7.95 -2.14
N VAL A 75 15.02 9.08 -2.88
CA VAL A 75 14.21 9.23 -4.10
C VAL A 75 14.65 8.22 -5.16
N ASP A 76 15.95 8.17 -5.46
CA ASP A 76 16.53 7.26 -6.45
C ASP A 76 16.23 5.78 -6.10
N PHE A 77 16.32 5.44 -4.80
CA PHE A 77 15.98 4.10 -4.30
C PHE A 77 14.52 3.76 -4.54
N LEU A 78 13.58 4.62 -4.13
CA LEU A 78 12.15 4.34 -4.29
C LEU A 78 11.75 4.30 -5.78
N GLN A 79 12.30 5.20 -6.58
CA GLN A 79 12.09 5.19 -8.02
C GLN A 79 12.59 3.89 -8.66
N GLY A 80 13.78 3.44 -8.30
CA GLY A 80 14.34 2.17 -8.77
C GLY A 80 13.51 0.97 -8.30
N MET A 81 13.03 1.01 -7.05
CA MET A 81 12.23 -0.06 -6.45
C MET A 81 10.84 -0.18 -7.11
N ILE A 82 10.21 0.92 -7.51
CA ILE A 82 8.96 0.89 -8.29
C ILE A 82 9.18 0.11 -9.59
N VAL A 83 10.24 0.38 -10.33
CA VAL A 83 10.57 -0.32 -11.58
C VAL A 83 10.86 -1.80 -11.32
N HIS A 84 11.56 -2.11 -10.23
CA HIS A 84 11.83 -3.49 -9.82
C HIS A 84 10.54 -4.27 -9.51
N HIS A 85 9.60 -3.66 -8.78
CA HIS A 85 8.30 -4.25 -8.45
C HIS A 85 7.44 -4.45 -9.72
N GLN A 86 7.43 -3.49 -10.63
CA GLN A 86 6.77 -3.63 -11.93
C GLN A 86 7.30 -4.83 -12.72
N GLN A 87 8.60 -5.10 -12.66
CA GLN A 87 9.16 -6.27 -13.32
C GLN A 87 8.71 -7.58 -12.64
N ALA A 88 8.60 -7.62 -11.31
CA ALA A 88 8.09 -8.76 -10.58
C ALA A 88 6.61 -9.06 -10.93
N ILE A 89 5.78 -8.03 -11.04
CA ILE A 89 4.39 -8.16 -11.51
C ILE A 89 4.35 -8.71 -12.92
N LEU A 90 5.13 -8.14 -13.86
CA LEU A 90 5.21 -8.61 -15.26
C LEU A 90 5.57 -10.10 -15.33
N MET A 91 6.51 -10.56 -14.52
CA MET A 91 6.90 -11.98 -14.48
C MET A 91 5.81 -12.86 -13.87
N SER A 92 5.10 -12.37 -12.85
CA SER A 92 4.03 -13.09 -12.17
C SER A 92 2.79 -13.25 -13.05
N GLU A 93 2.42 -12.23 -13.82
CA GLU A 93 1.33 -12.28 -14.79
C GLU A 93 1.50 -13.37 -15.85
N LEU A 94 2.74 -13.72 -16.20
CA LEU A 94 3.00 -14.80 -17.13
C LEU A 94 2.60 -16.17 -16.58
N ALA A 95 2.53 -16.37 -15.27
CA ALA A 95 2.32 -17.67 -14.65
C ALA A 95 1.01 -18.32 -15.08
N GLU A 96 -0.08 -17.55 -15.18
CA GLU A 96 -1.41 -18.07 -15.53
C GLU A 96 -1.43 -18.82 -16.88
N GLU A 97 -0.67 -18.31 -17.88
CA GLU A 97 -0.61 -18.92 -19.22
C GLU A 97 0.54 -19.92 -19.39
N ARG A 98 1.46 -20.00 -18.45
CA ARG A 98 2.73 -20.75 -18.58
C ARG A 98 2.81 -22.00 -17.73
N THR A 99 2.03 -22.08 -16.64
CA THR A 99 2.07 -23.25 -15.76
C THR A 99 0.68 -23.62 -15.24
N ASN A 100 0.53 -24.90 -14.84
CA ASN A 100 -0.62 -25.40 -14.08
C ASN A 100 -0.22 -25.76 -12.64
N ASN A 101 0.98 -25.40 -12.23
CA ASN A 101 1.47 -25.68 -10.88
C ASN A 101 0.80 -24.70 -9.89
N LYS A 102 -0.14 -25.23 -9.12
CA LYS A 102 -0.91 -24.41 -8.17
C LYS A 102 -0.02 -23.63 -7.19
N THR A 103 1.10 -24.19 -6.76
CA THR A 103 2.01 -23.50 -5.83
C THR A 103 2.62 -22.26 -6.49
N ILE A 104 2.99 -22.34 -7.77
CA ILE A 104 3.53 -21.21 -8.53
C ILE A 104 2.44 -20.18 -8.80
N LEU A 105 1.22 -20.61 -9.16
CA LEU A 105 0.09 -19.69 -9.36
C LEU A 105 -0.26 -18.94 -8.06
N ASP A 106 -0.40 -19.65 -6.94
CA ASP A 106 -0.68 -19.03 -5.64
C ASP A 106 0.45 -18.08 -5.17
N LEU A 107 1.71 -18.35 -5.56
CA LEU A 107 2.84 -17.45 -5.29
C LEU A 107 2.77 -16.20 -6.17
N ALA A 108 2.51 -16.37 -7.46
CA ALA A 108 2.38 -15.28 -8.42
C ALA A 108 1.26 -14.31 -8.03
N ASP A 109 0.09 -14.83 -7.65
CA ASP A 109 -1.04 -14.02 -7.18
C ASP A 109 -0.67 -13.18 -5.94
N ARG A 110 0.02 -13.78 -4.97
CA ARG A 110 0.47 -13.05 -3.77
C ARG A 110 1.51 -11.99 -4.09
N ILE A 111 2.42 -12.27 -5.03
CA ILE A 111 3.39 -11.28 -5.49
C ILE A 111 2.67 -10.12 -6.14
N ASN A 112 1.72 -10.35 -7.05
CA ASN A 112 0.96 -9.29 -7.72
C ASN A 112 0.30 -8.35 -6.70
N ILE A 113 -0.48 -8.89 -5.77
CA ILE A 113 -1.20 -8.10 -4.76
C ILE A 113 -0.22 -7.30 -3.89
N SER A 114 0.82 -7.94 -3.35
CA SER A 114 1.78 -7.27 -2.46
C SER A 114 2.57 -6.19 -3.18
N GLN A 115 3.01 -6.46 -4.41
CA GLN A 115 3.85 -5.53 -5.17
C GLN A 115 3.06 -4.31 -5.69
N GLU A 116 1.78 -4.48 -6.03
CA GLU A 116 0.89 -3.35 -6.37
C GLU A 116 0.73 -2.40 -5.19
N ASP A 117 0.41 -2.92 -3.99
CA ASP A 117 0.28 -2.12 -2.77
C ASP A 117 1.59 -1.37 -2.42
N GLU A 118 2.74 -2.02 -2.62
CA GLU A 118 4.04 -1.42 -2.35
C GLU A 118 4.41 -0.35 -3.38
N ILE A 119 4.07 -0.52 -4.66
CA ILE A 119 4.22 0.51 -5.71
C ILE A 119 3.39 1.75 -5.34
N ASP A 120 2.14 1.55 -4.93
CA ASP A 120 1.25 2.64 -4.53
C ASP A 120 1.79 3.39 -3.30
N PHE A 121 2.30 2.66 -2.31
CA PHE A 121 2.93 3.26 -1.14
C PHE A 121 4.15 4.12 -1.51
N MET A 122 5.07 3.58 -2.31
CA MET A 122 6.26 4.30 -2.77
C MET A 122 5.89 5.51 -3.66
N GLY A 123 4.93 5.33 -4.55
CA GLY A 123 4.42 6.41 -5.41
C GLY A 123 3.81 7.56 -4.61
N ASN A 124 3.00 7.25 -3.59
CA ASN A 124 2.41 8.25 -2.70
C ASN A 124 3.48 8.98 -1.86
N TRP A 125 4.52 8.26 -1.43
CA TRP A 125 5.64 8.87 -0.71
C TRP A 125 6.38 9.89 -1.59
N LEU A 126 6.68 9.53 -2.85
CA LEU A 126 7.32 10.42 -3.82
C LEU A 126 6.43 11.64 -4.13
N GLU A 127 5.15 11.40 -4.46
CA GLU A 127 4.21 12.46 -4.82
C GLU A 127 4.00 13.47 -3.69
N SER A 128 3.89 13.01 -2.45
CA SER A 128 3.74 13.89 -1.28
C SER A 128 4.92 14.83 -1.06
N ARG A 129 6.04 14.57 -1.72
CA ARG A 129 7.29 15.35 -1.66
C ARG A 129 7.58 16.10 -2.96
N GLY A 130 6.66 16.05 -3.93
CA GLY A 130 6.82 16.70 -5.25
C GLY A 130 7.79 15.96 -6.17
N GLU A 131 8.14 14.72 -5.84
CA GLU A 131 9.05 13.88 -6.64
C GLU A 131 8.28 13.10 -7.71
N ASN A 132 8.96 12.76 -8.80
CA ASN A 132 8.36 12.03 -9.90
C ASN A 132 8.14 10.55 -9.53
N LYS A 133 6.88 10.10 -9.55
CA LYS A 133 6.48 8.70 -9.34
C LYS A 133 6.26 7.91 -10.63
N ASN A 134 6.13 8.59 -11.78
CA ASN A 134 5.77 7.98 -13.06
C ASN A 134 7.02 7.38 -13.74
N LEU A 135 7.44 6.24 -13.22
CA LEU A 135 8.49 5.44 -13.80
C LEU A 135 7.87 4.16 -14.33
N SER A 136 8.08 3.84 -15.57
CA SER A 136 7.55 2.61 -16.17
C SER A 136 8.66 1.77 -16.76
N LEU A 137 8.49 0.45 -16.69
CA LEU A 137 9.21 -0.49 -17.55
C LEU A 137 8.77 -0.23 -19.00
N SER A 138 9.37 0.71 -19.68
CA SER A 138 9.18 0.82 -21.12
C SER A 138 10.05 -0.24 -21.80
N GLU A 139 9.51 -0.94 -22.80
CA GLU A 139 10.25 -1.91 -23.64
C GLU A 139 11.47 -1.30 -24.34
N HIS A 140 11.57 0.02 -24.32
CA HIS A 140 12.66 0.82 -24.86
C HIS A 140 13.23 1.73 -23.76
N MET A 141 13.71 1.16 -22.64
CA MET A 141 14.56 1.97 -21.76
C MET A 141 15.87 2.23 -22.48
N PRO A 142 16.14 3.49 -22.92
CA PRO A 142 17.52 3.85 -23.21
C PRO A 142 18.30 3.55 -21.93
N GLU A 143 19.56 3.12 -22.06
CA GLU A 143 20.46 2.83 -20.94
C GLU A 143 20.56 4.03 -19.99
N HIS A 144 19.52 4.27 -19.18
CA HIS A 144 19.58 5.21 -18.09
C HIS A 144 20.43 4.56 -17.00
N LYS A 145 21.67 4.98 -17.00
CA LYS A 145 22.81 4.55 -16.21
C LYS A 145 22.56 4.53 -14.68
N HIS A 146 21.38 4.94 -14.24
CA HIS A 146 21.09 5.19 -12.83
C HIS A 146 19.97 4.32 -12.20
N MET A 147 19.26 3.49 -12.98
CA MET A 147 18.12 2.72 -12.44
C MET A 147 18.28 1.20 -12.53
N LYS A 148 19.47 0.69 -12.74
CA LYS A 148 19.68 -0.76 -12.70
C LYS A 148 19.79 -1.20 -11.24
N MET A 149 18.63 -1.49 -10.63
CA MET A 149 18.60 -2.12 -9.33
C MET A 149 19.26 -3.52 -9.42
N ALA A 150 20.00 -3.88 -8.38
CA ALA A 150 20.49 -5.25 -8.25
C ALA A 150 19.32 -6.23 -8.18
N GLY A 151 19.45 -7.38 -8.83
CA GLY A 151 18.39 -8.40 -8.82
C GLY A 151 17.39 -8.31 -9.99
N MET A 152 17.44 -7.24 -10.81
CA MET A 152 16.58 -7.18 -12.00
C MET A 152 16.99 -8.22 -13.06
N ALA A 153 15.99 -8.92 -13.60
CA ALA A 153 16.16 -9.80 -14.74
C ALA A 153 16.50 -8.99 -16.00
N SER A 154 17.42 -9.51 -16.82
CA SER A 154 17.74 -8.93 -18.12
C SER A 154 16.62 -9.15 -19.15
N ASN A 155 16.66 -8.40 -20.25
CA ASN A 155 15.72 -8.58 -21.35
C ASN A 155 15.78 -9.99 -21.95
N GLU A 156 16.95 -10.60 -21.98
CA GLU A 156 17.19 -11.97 -22.44
C GLU A 156 16.52 -12.98 -21.50
N GLU A 157 16.68 -12.80 -20.19
CA GLU A 157 16.05 -13.65 -19.17
C GLU A 157 14.53 -13.52 -19.16
N LEU A 158 14.00 -12.29 -19.30
CA LEU A 158 12.56 -12.06 -19.45
C LEU A 158 12.01 -12.69 -20.72
N LYS A 159 12.75 -12.66 -21.82
CA LYS A 159 12.37 -13.34 -23.06
C LYS A 159 12.36 -14.86 -22.87
N GLU A 160 13.40 -15.42 -22.24
CA GLU A 160 13.45 -16.85 -21.91
C GLU A 160 12.29 -17.28 -21.04
N LEU A 161 11.92 -16.45 -20.04
CA LEU A 161 10.77 -16.71 -19.17
C LEU A 161 9.46 -16.75 -19.96
N ARG A 162 9.23 -15.76 -20.84
CA ARG A 162 8.03 -15.70 -21.70
C ARG A 162 7.91 -16.91 -22.63
N ASP A 163 9.04 -17.39 -23.16
CA ASP A 163 9.07 -18.51 -24.09
C ASP A 163 8.97 -19.89 -23.38
N SER A 164 9.24 -19.93 -22.07
CA SER A 164 9.22 -21.16 -21.27
C SER A 164 7.79 -21.56 -20.85
N LYS A 165 7.58 -22.85 -20.54
CA LYS A 165 6.30 -23.41 -20.06
C LYS A 165 6.50 -24.52 -19.05
N SER A 166 5.46 -24.76 -18.25
CA SER A 166 5.40 -25.86 -17.27
C SER A 166 6.61 -25.85 -16.34
N THR A 167 7.25 -26.98 -16.09
CA THR A 167 8.38 -27.10 -15.15
C THR A 167 9.58 -26.20 -15.51
N SER A 168 9.79 -25.91 -16.80
CA SER A 168 10.87 -24.99 -17.21
C SER A 168 10.56 -23.56 -16.80
N PHE A 169 9.30 -23.13 -17.00
CA PHE A 169 8.81 -21.85 -16.49
C PHE A 169 8.94 -21.78 -14.97
N ASP A 170 8.43 -22.78 -14.25
CA ASP A 170 8.44 -22.82 -12.79
C ASP A 170 9.86 -22.60 -12.22
N LYS A 171 10.84 -23.31 -12.77
CA LYS A 171 12.24 -23.21 -12.32
C LYS A 171 12.85 -21.84 -12.63
N LEU A 172 12.59 -21.30 -13.83
CA LEU A 172 13.16 -20.03 -14.23
C LEU A 172 12.50 -18.88 -13.48
N PHE A 173 11.16 -18.93 -13.31
CA PHE A 173 10.41 -17.97 -12.49
C PHE A 173 10.97 -17.88 -11.07
N LEU A 174 11.10 -19.02 -10.38
CA LEU A 174 11.67 -19.04 -9.04
C LEU A 174 13.10 -18.52 -8.99
N LYS A 175 13.93 -18.85 -10.00
CA LYS A 175 15.31 -18.35 -10.08
C LYS A 175 15.38 -16.83 -10.22
N LEU A 176 14.47 -16.23 -10.98
CA LEU A 176 14.47 -14.80 -11.25
C LEU A 176 13.81 -13.97 -10.14
N MET A 177 13.00 -14.61 -9.28
CA MET A 177 12.33 -13.98 -8.14
C MET A 177 13.16 -14.00 -6.84
N ILE A 178 14.28 -14.71 -6.80
CA ILE A 178 15.19 -14.81 -5.64
C ILE A 178 16.42 -13.94 -5.86
#